data_0cfab93f4df3352a44d635181723e1a6
#
_entry.id   0cfab93f4df3352a44d635181723e1a6
#
_cell.length_a   1.000
_cell.length_b   1.000
_cell.length_c   1.000
_cell.angle_alpha   90.00
_cell.angle_beta   90.00
_cell.angle_gamma   90.00
#
_symmetry.space_group_name_H-M   'P 1'
#
loop_
_entity.id
_entity.type
_entity.pdbx_description
1 polymer ?
#
loop_
_entity_poly.entity_id
_entity_poly.type
_entity_poly.pdbx_seq_one_letter_code
_entity_poly.pdbx_strand_id
1 'polypeptide(L)'
;MKFKSFFMAFGLSLLILQGCATPPSPAVEDPISTITNTTSVNLDNNTHNSQSPTSTESDLLPEDAFMKVLLNEIPFLYTDQNRSIVFSDTVLLSEVTNDAQNAEVPSQFAVVDMDGDGSPEIVFQKSNYKGYIVFRYSKGTIYGYDVNFRGLRSLKNDGSYFGSGSATDTSFGKMRFLKNYYDTDVFAFSVGQSPTNYYIRDNAVEKDAFDELWTAHEDLPDVEWHEFTSDTIKEWLPHDYAAKALLPSVERQTSEMQLYLDSLADLLYCNYLSIEDPTQNDYDAIDKKYYDGWDQALEKIYNLLLQKLSDEDRQSLNDNQQRWLDLREKLAMTSPMNFVGDMTKMRTYDLISAYFGDHFYA
;
A
#
# COMPACT_ATOMS: atom_id res chain seq x y z
N MET A 1 -18.79 -39.31 -0.76
CA MET A 1 -18.56 -38.29 -1.78
C MET A 1 -17.72 -37.21 -1.10
N LYS A 2 -16.40 -37.18 -1.34
CA LYS A 2 -15.50 -36.22 -0.71
C LYS A 2 -15.57 -34.94 -1.51
N PHE A 3 -16.14 -33.89 -0.95
CA PHE A 3 -16.03 -32.53 -1.48
C PHE A 3 -14.58 -32.07 -1.33
N LYS A 4 -13.87 -31.96 -2.43
CA LYS A 4 -12.63 -31.19 -2.48
C LYS A 4 -13.05 -29.72 -2.48
N SER A 5 -12.90 -29.07 -1.35
CA SER A 5 -12.96 -27.61 -1.26
C SER A 5 -11.84 -27.04 -2.10
N PHE A 6 -12.18 -26.42 -3.21
CA PHE A 6 -11.29 -25.63 -4.02
C PHE A 6 -11.30 -24.23 -3.40
N PHE A 7 -10.34 -23.97 -2.53
CA PHE A 7 -10.14 -22.62 -1.98
C PHE A 7 -9.50 -21.76 -3.04
N MET A 8 -10.29 -20.84 -3.60
CA MET A 8 -9.75 -19.67 -4.30
C MET A 8 -9.34 -18.65 -3.27
N ALA A 9 -8.04 -18.41 -3.21
CA ALA A 9 -7.48 -17.34 -2.42
C ALA A 9 -7.98 -15.99 -2.95
N PHE A 10 -8.46 -15.17 -2.05
CA PHE A 10 -8.82 -13.78 -2.29
C PHE A 10 -7.61 -13.03 -2.79
N GLY A 11 -7.71 -12.45 -3.93
CA GLY A 11 -6.72 -11.52 -4.42
C GLY A 11 -7.06 -10.06 -4.12
N LEU A 12 -7.45 -9.78 -2.89
CA LEU A 12 -7.10 -8.48 -2.32
C LEU A 12 -5.61 -8.54 -2.16
N SER A 13 -4.83 -7.89 -3.01
CA SER A 13 -3.40 -8.02 -2.99
C SER A 13 -2.91 -9.11 -2.04
N LEU A 14 -3.40 -10.33 -2.23
CA LEU A 14 -2.71 -11.48 -1.72
C LEU A 14 -1.49 -11.63 -2.60
N LEU A 15 -0.71 -10.59 -2.52
CA LEU A 15 0.71 -10.67 -2.70
C LEU A 15 1.16 -11.68 -1.68
N ILE A 16 1.50 -12.81 -2.17
CA ILE A 16 2.13 -13.89 -1.42
C ILE A 16 3.28 -13.24 -0.66
N LEU A 17 3.03 -12.93 0.58
CA LEU A 17 3.99 -12.32 1.48
C LEU A 17 4.87 -13.41 2.03
N GLN A 18 6.11 -13.32 1.75
CA GLN A 18 7.09 -14.33 2.08
C GLN A 18 8.14 -13.75 3.03
N GLY A 19 8.25 -14.37 4.17
CA GLY A 19 9.41 -14.34 5.06
C GLY A 19 9.26 -13.63 6.39
N CYS A 20 9.19 -14.39 7.47
CA CYS A 20 9.42 -13.91 8.83
C CYS A 20 10.78 -14.38 9.32
N ALA A 21 11.77 -13.51 9.32
CA ALA A 21 12.89 -13.66 10.25
C ALA A 21 12.45 -13.06 11.58
N THR A 22 12.48 -13.83 12.63
CA THR A 22 12.22 -13.35 13.99
C THR A 22 13.35 -12.41 14.43
N PRO A 23 13.09 -11.12 14.69
CA PRO A 23 13.96 -10.37 15.58
C PRO A 23 13.62 -10.78 17.02
N PRO A 24 14.58 -10.73 17.95
CA PRO A 24 14.29 -10.94 19.36
C PRO A 24 13.32 -9.86 19.83
N SER A 25 12.35 -10.28 20.62
CA SER A 25 11.34 -9.43 21.24
C SER A 25 12.00 -8.23 21.91
N PRO A 26 11.76 -6.98 21.50
CA PRO A 26 12.14 -5.84 22.30
C PRO A 26 11.12 -5.68 23.42
N ALA A 27 11.62 -5.50 24.62
CA ALA A 27 10.82 -5.06 25.76
C ALA A 27 10.08 -3.77 25.38
N VAL A 28 8.81 -3.72 25.77
CA VAL A 28 7.94 -2.55 25.65
C VAL A 28 8.54 -1.41 26.47
N GLU A 29 9.14 -0.44 25.80
CA GLU A 29 9.43 0.88 26.38
C GLU A 29 8.57 1.92 25.70
N ASP A 30 7.83 2.68 26.48
CA ASP A 30 6.98 3.79 26.07
C ASP A 30 7.80 4.88 25.35
N PRO A 31 7.42 5.33 24.18
CA PRO A 31 8.09 6.44 23.50
C PRO A 31 7.41 7.76 23.80
N ILE A 32 7.55 8.34 24.98
CA ILE A 32 7.49 9.80 25.20
C ILE A 32 8.38 10.11 26.41
N SER A 33 9.64 10.41 26.17
CA SER A 33 10.45 11.24 27.05
C SER A 33 11.68 11.79 26.33
N THR A 34 11.63 13.06 26.08
CA THR A 34 12.72 14.06 26.14
C THR A 34 14.09 13.69 25.57
N ILE A 35 14.38 14.26 24.41
CA ILE A 35 15.75 14.39 23.86
C ILE A 35 16.54 15.35 24.74
N THR A 36 17.57 14.88 25.41
CA THR A 36 18.72 15.68 25.85
C THR A 36 20.01 15.05 25.38
N ASN A 37 20.80 15.87 24.71
CA ASN A 37 22.15 15.61 24.22
C ASN A 37 23.11 15.16 25.33
N THR A 38 24.01 14.27 25.02
CA THR A 38 25.48 14.42 25.07
C THR A 38 26.18 13.08 25.16
N THR A 39 27.13 12.77 24.34
CA THR A 39 28.56 12.62 24.61
C THR A 39 29.21 11.56 23.71
N SER A 40 30.20 12.02 23.00
CA SER A 40 31.17 11.31 22.19
C SER A 40 31.95 10.25 22.94
N VAL A 41 32.15 9.09 22.31
CA VAL A 41 33.28 8.19 22.59
C VAL A 41 33.93 7.78 21.28
N ASN A 42 35.18 8.22 21.12
CA ASN A 42 36.11 7.71 20.11
C ASN A 42 36.49 6.26 20.44
N LEU A 43 36.57 5.43 19.42
CA LEU A 43 37.49 4.30 19.40
C LEU A 43 37.90 3.90 17.96
N ASP A 44 39.18 3.67 17.83
CA ASP A 44 40.06 3.62 16.69
C ASP A 44 39.77 2.62 15.56
N ASN A 45 40.09 3.07 14.36
CA ASN A 45 40.74 2.43 13.22
C ASN A 45 40.64 0.91 13.04
N ASN A 46 39.90 0.52 11.99
CA ASN A 46 40.44 -0.47 11.07
C ASN A 46 39.98 -0.19 9.63
N THR A 47 40.95 -0.01 8.76
CA THR A 47 40.87 0.35 7.36
C THR A 47 40.29 -0.81 6.57
N HIS A 48 39.03 -0.70 6.08
CA HIS A 48 38.60 -1.36 4.87
C HIS A 48 38.00 -0.29 3.94
N ASN A 49 38.69 -0.15 2.81
CA ASN A 49 38.42 0.78 1.73
C ASN A 49 37.12 0.35 1.02
N SER A 50 35.97 0.76 1.55
CA SER A 50 34.71 0.78 0.83
C SER A 50 34.48 2.23 0.45
N GLN A 51 34.63 2.54 -0.82
CA GLN A 51 34.22 3.80 -1.38
C GLN A 51 32.72 3.99 -1.09
N SER A 52 32.40 4.83 -0.13
CA SER A 52 31.06 5.38 0.03
C SER A 52 30.73 6.16 -1.25
N PRO A 53 29.54 6.00 -1.84
CA PRO A 53 29.13 6.85 -2.95
C PRO A 53 29.10 8.28 -2.45
N THR A 54 29.74 9.13 -3.22
CA THR A 54 29.91 10.58 -2.98
C THR A 54 28.53 11.23 -2.86
N SER A 55 28.29 11.90 -1.77
CA SER A 55 27.10 12.66 -1.42
C SER A 55 26.81 13.79 -2.41
N THR A 56 26.06 13.53 -3.47
CA THR A 56 25.56 14.56 -4.41
C THR A 56 24.13 14.27 -4.90
N GLU A 57 23.53 13.14 -4.54
CA GLU A 57 22.15 12.78 -4.99
C GLU A 57 21.04 13.21 -4.02
N SER A 58 21.37 13.59 -2.78
CA SER A 58 20.37 13.92 -1.74
C SER A 58 19.69 15.28 -1.88
N ASP A 59 20.07 16.10 -2.87
CA ASP A 59 19.58 17.47 -3.05
C ASP A 59 18.70 17.67 -4.30
N LEU A 60 18.34 16.60 -5.01
CA LEU A 60 17.45 16.69 -6.16
C LEU A 60 16.01 16.97 -5.71
N LEU A 61 15.34 17.88 -6.40
CA LEU A 61 13.90 18.02 -6.28
C LEU A 61 13.20 16.73 -6.73
N PRO A 62 12.04 16.38 -6.15
CA PRO A 62 11.33 15.15 -6.51
C PRO A 62 11.09 14.99 -8.02
N GLU A 63 10.63 16.05 -8.68
CA GLU A 63 10.37 16.05 -10.13
C GLU A 63 11.63 15.81 -10.97
N ASP A 64 12.77 16.40 -10.56
CA ASP A 64 14.06 16.17 -11.24
C ASP A 64 14.54 14.73 -11.05
N ALA A 65 14.36 14.17 -9.87
CA ALA A 65 14.72 12.80 -9.56
C ALA A 65 13.86 11.81 -10.35
N PHE A 66 12.56 12.02 -10.41
CA PHE A 66 11.64 11.22 -11.25
C PHE A 66 12.02 11.29 -12.73
N MET A 67 12.28 12.51 -13.24
CA MET A 67 12.70 12.70 -14.63
C MET A 67 13.93 11.88 -14.96
N LYS A 68 14.96 11.94 -14.11
CA LYS A 68 16.20 11.16 -14.32
C LYS A 68 15.98 9.66 -14.27
N VAL A 69 15.11 9.17 -13.38
CA VAL A 69 14.75 7.73 -13.36
C VAL A 69 14.05 7.35 -14.65
N LEU A 70 13.04 8.12 -15.09
CA LEU A 70 12.30 7.81 -16.32
C LEU A 70 13.17 7.92 -17.57
N LEU A 71 14.17 8.81 -17.58
CA LEU A 71 15.17 8.92 -18.65
C LEU A 71 16.29 7.88 -18.55
N ASN A 72 16.20 6.96 -17.56
CA ASN A 72 17.21 5.91 -17.33
C ASN A 72 18.60 6.45 -17.00
N GLU A 73 18.68 7.65 -16.39
CA GLU A 73 19.94 8.33 -16.03
C GLU A 73 20.43 7.98 -14.63
N ILE A 74 19.50 7.72 -13.69
CA ILE A 74 19.80 7.28 -12.32
C ILE A 74 18.99 6.05 -11.94
N PRO A 75 19.53 5.20 -11.05
CA PRO A 75 18.81 4.04 -10.54
C PRO A 75 17.80 4.42 -9.46
N PHE A 76 16.89 3.50 -9.14
CA PHE A 76 15.91 3.60 -8.06
C PHE A 76 15.86 2.30 -7.26
N LEU A 77 15.30 2.35 -6.06
CA LEU A 77 15.03 1.16 -5.24
C LEU A 77 13.78 0.46 -5.76
N TYR A 78 13.97 -0.73 -6.32
CA TYR A 78 12.88 -1.54 -6.88
C TYR A 78 12.37 -2.55 -5.87
N THR A 79 11.07 -2.57 -5.69
CA THR A 79 10.39 -3.47 -4.76
C THR A 79 9.42 -4.34 -5.56
N ASP A 80 9.80 -5.57 -5.86
CA ASP A 80 8.93 -6.57 -6.48
C ASP A 80 8.18 -7.34 -5.39
N GLN A 81 6.95 -6.92 -5.11
CA GLN A 81 6.11 -7.57 -4.11
C GLN A 81 5.59 -8.95 -4.52
N ASN A 82 5.68 -9.32 -5.82
CA ASN A 82 5.29 -10.65 -6.29
C ASN A 82 6.35 -11.72 -5.96
N ARG A 83 7.53 -11.31 -5.61
CA ARG A 83 8.57 -12.20 -5.09
C ARG A 83 8.73 -11.93 -3.62
N SER A 84 8.34 -12.85 -2.84
CA SER A 84 8.41 -13.04 -1.39
C SER A 84 9.58 -12.46 -0.62
N ILE A 85 10.47 -11.75 -1.25
CA ILE A 85 11.63 -11.12 -0.67
C ILE A 85 11.57 -9.68 -1.14
N VAL A 86 11.45 -8.78 -0.20
CA VAL A 86 11.63 -7.36 -0.44
C VAL A 86 13.10 -7.15 -0.73
N PHE A 87 13.43 -7.36 -1.98
CA PHE A 87 14.70 -6.91 -2.49
C PHE A 87 14.50 -5.45 -2.90
N SER A 88 15.06 -4.57 -2.15
CA SER A 88 15.33 -3.22 -2.61
C SER A 88 16.62 -3.26 -3.43
N ASP A 89 16.58 -3.91 -4.59
CA ASP A 89 17.68 -3.79 -5.53
C ASP A 89 17.66 -2.39 -6.12
N THR A 90 18.83 -1.77 -6.20
CA THR A 90 19.00 -0.53 -6.91
C THR A 90 19.17 -0.86 -8.40
N VAL A 91 18.16 -0.51 -9.20
CA VAL A 91 18.08 -0.87 -10.62
C VAL A 91 17.81 0.35 -11.50
N LEU A 92 18.21 0.27 -12.77
CA LEU A 92 17.77 1.20 -13.81
C LEU A 92 16.41 0.76 -14.37
N LEU A 93 15.61 1.72 -14.85
CA LEU A 93 14.28 1.42 -15.39
C LEU A 93 14.33 0.40 -16.55
N SER A 94 15.33 0.50 -17.40
CA SER A 94 15.54 -0.44 -18.52
C SER A 94 15.78 -1.89 -18.08
N GLU A 95 16.24 -2.13 -16.86
CA GLU A 95 16.51 -3.47 -16.35
C GLU A 95 15.22 -4.21 -15.95
N VAL A 96 14.17 -3.47 -15.63
CA VAL A 96 12.89 -4.02 -15.14
C VAL A 96 11.73 -3.87 -16.12
N THR A 97 11.91 -3.11 -17.21
CA THR A 97 10.81 -2.88 -18.17
C THR A 97 10.86 -3.79 -19.39
N ASN A 98 12.00 -4.36 -19.78
CA ASN A 98 12.14 -5.27 -20.95
C ASN A 98 11.23 -4.87 -22.14
N ASP A 99 11.16 -3.56 -22.42
CA ASP A 99 10.25 -3.06 -23.43
C ASP A 99 10.75 -3.48 -24.81
N ALA A 100 10.00 -4.36 -25.44
CA ALA A 100 10.27 -4.76 -26.80
C ALA A 100 10.13 -3.53 -27.71
N GLN A 101 11.15 -3.26 -28.52
CA GLN A 101 11.18 -2.14 -29.49
C GLN A 101 9.99 -2.14 -30.47
N ASN A 102 9.12 -3.17 -30.46
CA ASN A 102 7.95 -3.35 -31.31
C ASN A 102 6.70 -3.70 -30.46
N ALA A 103 6.49 -3.02 -29.32
CA ALA A 103 5.27 -3.20 -28.57
C ALA A 103 4.05 -2.71 -29.35
N GLU A 104 2.97 -3.52 -29.42
CA GLU A 104 1.70 -3.09 -30.03
C GLU A 104 1.06 -1.95 -29.24
N VAL A 105 1.25 -1.95 -27.91
CA VAL A 105 0.82 -0.90 -27.01
C VAL A 105 2.06 -0.30 -26.35
N PRO A 106 2.37 0.97 -26.61
CA PRO A 106 3.52 1.64 -26.02
C PRO A 106 3.35 1.82 -24.51
N SER A 107 4.47 1.99 -23.81
CA SER A 107 4.47 2.40 -22.41
C SER A 107 3.95 3.83 -22.27
N GLN A 108 3.33 4.11 -21.12
CA GLN A 108 2.79 5.43 -20.78
C GLN A 108 3.15 5.78 -19.34
N PHE A 109 3.04 7.06 -18.99
CA PHE A 109 3.14 7.49 -17.60
C PHE A 109 2.03 8.49 -17.25
N ALA A 110 1.70 8.56 -15.97
CA ALA A 110 0.78 9.54 -15.40
C ALA A 110 1.36 10.08 -14.10
N VAL A 111 0.96 11.30 -13.73
CA VAL A 111 1.31 11.95 -12.47
C VAL A 111 0.05 12.04 -11.61
N VAL A 112 0.07 11.47 -10.43
CA VAL A 112 -1.09 11.42 -9.54
C VAL A 112 -0.68 11.26 -8.08
N ASP A 113 -1.36 11.93 -7.18
CA ASP A 113 -1.22 11.76 -5.73
C ASP A 113 -2.01 10.50 -5.32
N MET A 114 -1.28 9.38 -5.14
CA MET A 114 -1.87 8.05 -4.93
C MET A 114 -2.38 7.82 -3.51
N ASP A 115 -1.77 8.49 -2.52
CA ASP A 115 -2.08 8.30 -1.10
C ASP A 115 -2.66 9.55 -0.41
N GLY A 116 -2.78 10.66 -1.15
CA GLY A 116 -3.35 11.90 -0.65
C GLY A 116 -2.40 12.71 0.24
N ASP A 117 -1.08 12.44 0.18
CA ASP A 117 -0.10 13.17 1.00
C ASP A 117 0.30 14.53 0.42
N GLY A 118 -0.15 14.83 -0.79
CA GLY A 118 0.15 16.06 -1.53
C GLY A 118 1.49 16.01 -2.25
N SER A 119 2.15 14.86 -2.27
CA SER A 119 3.40 14.60 -3.01
C SER A 119 3.10 13.60 -4.13
N PRO A 120 2.92 14.06 -5.37
CA PRO A 120 2.49 13.17 -6.44
C PRO A 120 3.48 12.04 -6.71
N GLU A 121 2.95 10.87 -6.99
CA GLU A 121 3.66 9.73 -7.53
C GLU A 121 3.65 9.76 -9.05
N ILE A 122 4.57 8.98 -9.64
CA ILE A 122 4.58 8.70 -11.07
C ILE A 122 4.12 7.26 -11.28
N VAL A 123 3.05 7.07 -12.03
CA VAL A 123 2.58 5.74 -12.42
C VAL A 123 3.05 5.45 -13.84
N PHE A 124 3.96 4.50 -13.98
CA PHE A 124 4.47 4.03 -15.27
C PHE A 124 3.72 2.75 -15.67
N GLN A 125 3.03 2.79 -16.80
CA GLN A 125 2.40 1.63 -17.40
C GLN A 125 3.37 0.93 -18.36
N LYS A 126 3.68 -0.32 -18.08
CA LYS A 126 4.55 -1.15 -18.93
C LYS A 126 3.86 -1.44 -20.26
N SER A 127 4.65 -1.53 -21.33
CA SER A 127 4.16 -1.86 -22.67
C SER A 127 3.29 -3.15 -22.69
N ASN A 128 2.37 -3.21 -23.63
CA ASN A 128 1.48 -4.37 -23.80
C ASN A 128 0.71 -4.76 -22.51
N TYR A 129 0.38 -3.78 -21.66
CA TYR A 129 -0.35 -4.00 -20.40
C TYR A 129 0.31 -5.02 -19.46
N LYS A 130 1.64 -5.07 -19.42
CA LYS A 130 2.37 -6.01 -18.54
C LYS A 130 2.36 -5.62 -17.06
N GLY A 131 1.61 -4.62 -16.69
CA GLY A 131 1.51 -4.08 -15.34
C GLY A 131 2.05 -2.67 -15.22
N TYR A 132 2.33 -2.26 -14.02
CA TYR A 132 2.70 -0.89 -13.69
C TYR A 132 3.92 -0.87 -12.79
N ILE A 133 4.61 0.28 -12.75
CA ILE A 133 5.53 0.63 -11.66
C ILE A 133 5.04 1.95 -11.10
N VAL A 134 4.79 2.00 -9.81
CA VAL A 134 4.46 3.25 -9.10
C VAL A 134 5.73 3.77 -8.46
N PHE A 135 6.17 4.95 -8.86
CA PHE A 135 7.35 5.61 -8.31
C PHE A 135 6.95 6.60 -7.24
N ARG A 136 7.55 6.47 -6.06
CA ARG A 136 7.40 7.39 -4.94
C ARG A 136 8.75 7.99 -4.55
N TYR A 137 8.76 9.29 -4.30
CA TYR A 137 9.92 9.97 -3.71
C TYR A 137 9.76 10.08 -2.21
N SER A 138 10.73 9.61 -1.45
CA SER A 138 10.75 9.77 0.01
C SER A 138 12.16 9.99 0.52
N LYS A 139 12.38 11.10 1.21
CA LYS A 139 13.66 11.41 1.88
C LYS A 139 14.89 11.28 0.98
N GLY A 140 14.81 11.78 -0.24
CA GLY A 140 15.92 11.76 -1.20
C GLY A 140 16.06 10.47 -1.99
N THR A 141 15.15 9.51 -1.83
CA THR A 141 15.19 8.21 -2.49
C THR A 141 13.93 7.99 -3.32
N ILE A 142 14.09 7.46 -4.52
CA ILE A 142 12.96 6.99 -5.33
C ILE A 142 12.78 5.49 -5.11
N TYR A 143 11.56 5.13 -4.74
CA TYR A 143 11.07 3.76 -4.64
C TYR A 143 10.21 3.46 -5.85
N GLY A 144 10.37 2.29 -6.46
CA GLY A 144 9.53 1.82 -7.55
C GLY A 144 8.83 0.52 -7.14
N TYR A 145 7.51 0.56 -7.09
CA TYR A 145 6.68 -0.57 -6.68
C TYR A 145 6.08 -1.25 -7.91
N ASP A 146 6.37 -2.54 -8.10
CA ASP A 146 5.79 -3.32 -9.19
C ASP A 146 4.35 -3.72 -8.86
N VAL A 147 3.43 -3.37 -9.77
CA VAL A 147 2.01 -3.68 -9.64
C VAL A 147 1.57 -4.46 -10.87
N ASN A 148 0.94 -5.63 -10.66
CA ASN A 148 0.47 -6.43 -11.77
C ASN A 148 -0.63 -5.71 -12.59
N PHE A 149 -0.89 -6.18 -13.81
CA PHE A 149 -1.81 -5.52 -14.75
C PHE A 149 -3.27 -5.44 -14.27
N ARG A 150 -3.67 -6.28 -13.30
CA ARG A 150 -5.00 -6.24 -12.69
C ARG A 150 -5.05 -5.43 -11.40
N GLY A 151 -3.89 -5.05 -10.86
CA GLY A 151 -3.78 -4.41 -9.56
C GLY A 151 -4.06 -2.90 -9.58
N LEU A 152 -4.03 -2.28 -10.78
CA LEU A 152 -4.22 -0.85 -10.91
C LEU A 152 -4.99 -0.54 -12.20
N ARG A 153 -6.31 -0.59 -12.14
CA ARG A 153 -7.20 -0.36 -13.28
C ARG A 153 -8.05 0.87 -13.03
N SER A 154 -8.47 1.53 -14.13
CA SER A 154 -9.32 2.74 -14.06
C SER A 154 -8.82 3.74 -13.03
N LEU A 155 -7.53 4.07 -13.11
CA LEU A 155 -6.88 5.01 -12.19
C LEU A 155 -7.48 6.40 -12.36
N LYS A 156 -7.94 6.99 -11.26
CA LYS A 156 -8.60 8.29 -11.24
C LYS A 156 -7.68 9.39 -10.73
N ASN A 157 -8.01 10.63 -11.04
CA ASN A 157 -7.22 11.80 -10.63
C ASN A 157 -7.11 12.01 -9.12
N ASP A 158 -8.00 11.37 -8.34
CA ASP A 158 -7.97 11.39 -6.88
C ASP A 158 -7.12 10.25 -6.29
N GLY A 159 -6.38 9.50 -7.13
CA GLY A 159 -5.56 8.37 -6.73
C GLY A 159 -6.32 7.06 -6.51
N SER A 160 -7.66 7.08 -6.61
CA SER A 160 -8.46 5.85 -6.51
C SER A 160 -8.37 5.01 -7.79
N TYR A 161 -8.47 3.70 -7.60
CA TYR A 161 -8.43 2.73 -8.70
C TYR A 161 -9.21 1.48 -8.33
N PHE A 162 -9.46 0.62 -9.30
CA PHE A 162 -9.84 -0.71 -8.95
C PHE A 162 -8.87 -1.79 -9.38
N GLY A 163 -8.81 -2.81 -8.51
CA GLY A 163 -8.05 -4.02 -8.72
C GLY A 163 -8.96 -5.22 -8.88
N SER A 164 -8.36 -6.32 -9.34
CA SER A 164 -9.05 -7.59 -9.49
C SER A 164 -8.08 -8.71 -9.17
N GLY A 165 -8.38 -9.48 -8.13
CA GLY A 165 -7.60 -10.67 -7.79
C GLY A 165 -7.96 -11.88 -8.65
N SER A 166 -9.20 -11.92 -9.17
CA SER A 166 -9.70 -13.00 -10.02
C SER A 166 -10.68 -12.45 -11.07
N ALA A 167 -11.29 -13.32 -11.84
CA ALA A 167 -12.31 -12.93 -12.82
C ALA A 167 -13.63 -12.44 -12.17
N THR A 168 -13.83 -12.76 -10.88
CA THR A 168 -15.07 -12.50 -10.15
C THR A 168 -14.89 -11.58 -8.96
N ASP A 169 -13.63 -11.29 -8.59
CA ASP A 169 -13.33 -10.47 -7.43
C ASP A 169 -12.88 -9.10 -7.91
N THR A 170 -13.54 -8.07 -7.43
CA THR A 170 -13.24 -6.68 -7.73
C THR A 170 -13.10 -5.92 -6.43
N SER A 171 -12.14 -5.01 -6.38
CA SER A 171 -11.93 -4.12 -5.23
C SER A 171 -11.70 -2.70 -5.69
N PHE A 172 -12.19 -1.74 -4.93
CA PHE A 172 -11.87 -0.32 -5.05
C PHE A 172 -10.97 0.08 -3.90
N GLY A 173 -9.98 0.91 -4.17
CA GLY A 173 -9.07 1.36 -3.14
C GLY A 173 -8.15 2.48 -3.58
N LYS A 174 -7.31 2.89 -2.64
CA LYS A 174 -6.18 3.79 -2.83
C LYS A 174 -4.91 3.14 -2.30
N MET A 175 -3.76 3.55 -2.80
CA MET A 175 -2.51 3.11 -2.22
C MET A 175 -2.28 3.74 -0.86
N ARG A 176 -1.63 2.97 0.02
CA ARG A 176 -1.00 3.44 1.23
C ARG A 176 0.44 2.99 1.24
N PHE A 177 1.34 3.89 1.54
CA PHE A 177 2.76 3.56 1.63
C PHE A 177 3.17 3.40 3.09
N LEU A 178 3.86 2.31 3.38
CA LEU A 178 4.36 1.96 4.70
C LEU A 178 5.85 1.66 4.59
N LYS A 179 6.71 2.60 4.98
CA LYS A 179 8.17 2.54 4.74
C LYS A 179 8.48 2.35 3.25
N ASN A 180 9.03 1.18 2.92
CA ASN A 180 9.39 0.75 1.56
C ASN A 180 8.38 -0.27 0.98
N TYR A 181 7.16 -0.30 1.51
CA TYR A 181 6.04 -1.12 1.03
C TYR A 181 4.90 -0.25 0.58
N TYR A 182 4.01 -0.85 -0.21
CA TYR A 182 2.66 -0.33 -0.37
C TYR A 182 1.64 -1.40 0.05
N ASP A 183 0.48 -0.92 0.43
CA ASP A 183 -0.74 -1.73 0.58
C ASP A 183 -1.88 -1.03 -0.15
N THR A 184 -2.96 -1.74 -0.39
CA THR A 184 -4.20 -1.15 -0.89
C THR A 184 -5.17 -0.98 0.28
N ASP A 185 -5.53 0.25 0.56
CA ASP A 185 -6.65 0.56 1.44
C ASP A 185 -7.94 0.36 0.64
N VAL A 186 -8.58 -0.78 0.86
CA VAL A 186 -9.77 -1.19 0.12
C VAL A 186 -11.01 -0.63 0.79
N PHE A 187 -11.80 0.16 0.06
CA PHE A 187 -13.05 0.72 0.57
C PHE A 187 -14.31 0.04 0.07
N ALA A 188 -14.22 -0.75 -1.02
CA ALA A 188 -15.30 -1.63 -1.44
C ALA A 188 -14.78 -2.83 -2.22
N PHE A 189 -15.43 -3.96 -2.09
CA PHE A 189 -15.03 -5.18 -2.82
C PHE A 189 -16.19 -6.14 -3.01
N SER A 190 -16.08 -6.97 -4.03
CA SER A 190 -16.96 -8.09 -4.28
C SER A 190 -16.19 -9.40 -4.24
N VAL A 191 -16.86 -10.47 -3.82
CA VAL A 191 -16.24 -11.78 -3.64
C VAL A 191 -17.19 -12.94 -3.89
N GLY A 192 -16.64 -14.00 -4.48
CA GLY A 192 -17.34 -15.27 -4.72
C GLY A 192 -18.01 -15.36 -6.07
N GLN A 193 -18.22 -16.58 -6.52
CA GLN A 193 -18.72 -16.87 -7.86
C GLN A 193 -20.24 -17.08 -7.94
N SER A 194 -20.85 -17.56 -6.83
CA SER A 194 -22.31 -17.77 -6.79
C SER A 194 -22.72 -18.26 -5.39
N PRO A 195 -23.41 -17.47 -4.57
CA PRO A 195 -23.65 -16.05 -4.81
C PRO A 195 -22.38 -15.19 -4.67
N THR A 196 -22.37 -14.06 -5.35
CA THR A 196 -21.35 -13.01 -5.11
C THR A 196 -21.78 -12.19 -3.90
N ASN A 197 -20.87 -11.96 -2.98
CA ASN A 197 -21.08 -11.09 -1.83
C ASN A 197 -20.42 -9.72 -2.11
N TYR A 198 -21.06 -8.66 -1.68
CA TYR A 198 -20.62 -7.28 -1.88
C TYR A 198 -20.41 -6.61 -0.53
N TYR A 199 -19.34 -5.83 -0.43
CA TYR A 199 -18.97 -5.12 0.78
C TYR A 199 -18.58 -3.67 0.45
N ILE A 200 -19.03 -2.74 1.28
CA ILE A 200 -18.52 -1.38 1.34
C ILE A 200 -17.90 -1.22 2.73
N ARG A 201 -16.60 -1.03 2.75
CA ARG A 201 -15.80 -1.18 3.96
C ARG A 201 -16.03 -2.57 4.56
N ASP A 202 -16.36 -2.62 5.81
CA ASP A 202 -16.67 -3.82 6.59
C ASP A 202 -18.16 -4.21 6.57
N ASN A 203 -19.00 -3.48 5.81
CA ASN A 203 -20.43 -3.73 5.76
C ASN A 203 -20.81 -4.55 4.53
N ALA A 204 -21.48 -5.68 4.76
CA ALA A 204 -22.13 -6.39 3.67
C ALA A 204 -23.29 -5.56 3.12
N VAL A 205 -23.34 -5.42 1.79
CA VAL A 205 -24.35 -4.62 1.10
C VAL A 205 -25.01 -5.42 -0.02
N GLU A 206 -26.18 -4.96 -0.45
CA GLU A 206 -26.82 -5.46 -1.66
C GLU A 206 -26.04 -4.98 -2.90
N LYS A 207 -26.19 -5.74 -3.98
CA LYS A 207 -25.50 -5.44 -5.25
C LYS A 207 -25.77 -4.02 -5.74
N ASP A 208 -26.98 -3.53 -5.58
CA ASP A 208 -27.38 -2.19 -6.08
C ASP A 208 -26.56 -1.08 -5.42
N ALA A 209 -26.30 -1.16 -4.11
CA ALA A 209 -25.45 -0.19 -3.40
C ALA A 209 -23.99 -0.26 -3.86
N PHE A 210 -23.49 -1.46 -4.17
CA PHE A 210 -22.15 -1.62 -4.74
C PHE A 210 -22.07 -1.07 -6.18
N ASP A 211 -23.09 -1.28 -6.99
CA ASP A 211 -23.16 -0.77 -8.36
C ASP A 211 -23.27 0.77 -8.39
N GLU A 212 -23.94 1.38 -7.42
CA GLU A 212 -23.96 2.85 -7.26
C GLU A 212 -22.55 3.40 -7.00
N LEU A 213 -21.79 2.76 -6.10
CA LEU A 213 -20.40 3.12 -5.84
C LEU A 213 -19.52 2.92 -7.08
N TRP A 214 -19.72 1.81 -7.80
CA TRP A 214 -19.02 1.56 -9.06
C TRP A 214 -19.26 2.68 -10.05
N THR A 215 -20.52 3.06 -10.25
CA THR A 215 -20.89 4.14 -11.17
C THR A 215 -20.28 5.47 -10.74
N ALA A 216 -20.33 5.78 -9.45
CA ALA A 216 -19.71 6.99 -8.91
C ALA A 216 -18.19 7.04 -9.15
N HIS A 217 -17.49 5.91 -9.03
CA HIS A 217 -16.07 5.84 -9.34
C HIS A 217 -15.80 5.98 -10.85
N GLU A 218 -16.60 5.35 -11.71
CA GLU A 218 -16.45 5.50 -13.17
C GLU A 218 -16.63 6.95 -13.64
N ASP A 219 -17.51 7.71 -12.96
CA ASP A 219 -17.76 9.12 -13.23
C ASP A 219 -16.63 10.07 -12.78
N LEU A 220 -15.70 9.59 -11.94
CA LEU A 220 -14.52 10.38 -11.57
C LEU A 220 -13.61 10.61 -12.78
N PRO A 221 -12.93 11.77 -12.86
CA PRO A 221 -11.97 12.03 -13.92
C PRO A 221 -10.82 11.02 -13.91
N ASP A 222 -10.53 10.45 -15.08
CA ASP A 222 -9.34 9.61 -15.26
C ASP A 222 -8.06 10.44 -15.17
N VAL A 223 -6.95 9.78 -14.82
CA VAL A 223 -5.62 10.40 -14.94
C VAL A 223 -5.30 10.66 -16.41
N GLU A 224 -4.51 11.70 -16.66
CA GLU A 224 -3.96 11.97 -17.97
C GLU A 224 -2.74 11.09 -18.21
N TRP A 225 -2.80 10.23 -19.23
CA TRP A 225 -1.72 9.36 -19.62
C TRP A 225 -0.90 9.98 -20.76
N HIS A 226 0.39 10.07 -20.58
CA HIS A 226 1.35 10.55 -21.57
C HIS A 226 2.16 9.39 -22.14
N GLU A 227 2.42 9.44 -23.47
CA GLU A 227 3.29 8.47 -24.11
C GLU A 227 4.70 8.54 -23.51
N PHE A 228 5.30 7.39 -23.24
CA PHE A 228 6.63 7.29 -22.62
C PHE A 228 7.72 7.55 -23.66
N THR A 229 8.05 8.81 -23.91
CA THR A 229 9.16 9.27 -24.74
C THR A 229 10.01 10.31 -24.00
N SER A 230 11.27 10.45 -24.38
CA SER A 230 12.15 11.46 -23.76
C SER A 230 11.64 12.89 -23.89
N ASP A 231 10.98 13.21 -25.00
CA ASP A 231 10.44 14.55 -25.25
C ASP A 231 9.20 14.79 -24.39
N THR A 232 8.29 13.83 -24.34
CA THR A 232 7.06 13.90 -23.54
C THR A 232 7.36 13.94 -22.04
N ILE A 233 8.34 13.15 -21.56
CA ILE A 233 8.77 13.17 -20.16
C ILE A 233 9.26 14.57 -19.78
N LYS A 234 10.14 15.18 -20.60
CA LYS A 234 10.68 16.51 -20.32
C LYS A 234 9.66 17.62 -20.41
N GLU A 235 8.65 17.49 -21.26
CA GLU A 235 7.59 18.47 -21.45
C GLU A 235 6.55 18.40 -20.32
N TRP A 236 5.98 17.22 -20.07
CA TRP A 236 4.79 17.08 -19.24
C TRP A 236 5.07 16.79 -17.77
N LEU A 237 6.12 16.00 -17.42
CA LEU A 237 6.35 15.61 -16.05
C LEU A 237 6.52 16.80 -15.08
N PRO A 238 7.37 17.81 -15.35
CA PRO A 238 7.49 18.94 -14.43
C PRO A 238 6.21 19.78 -14.31
N HIS A 239 5.47 19.91 -15.42
CA HIS A 239 4.21 20.66 -15.45
C HIS A 239 3.14 19.96 -14.60
N ASP A 240 2.94 18.67 -14.84
CA ASP A 240 1.91 17.89 -14.15
C ASP A 240 2.25 17.69 -12.67
N TYR A 241 3.54 17.45 -12.37
CA TYR A 241 3.99 17.35 -10.98
C TYR A 241 3.69 18.63 -10.20
N ALA A 242 4.06 19.79 -10.74
CA ALA A 242 3.79 21.07 -10.10
C ALA A 242 2.27 21.33 -9.96
N ALA A 243 1.48 20.99 -11.00
CA ALA A 243 0.03 21.17 -10.94
C ALA A 243 -0.63 20.29 -9.87
N LYS A 244 -0.21 19.03 -9.73
CA LYS A 244 -0.74 18.10 -8.73
C LYS A 244 -0.28 18.44 -7.31
N ALA A 245 0.99 18.80 -7.12
CA ALA A 245 1.53 19.22 -5.82
C ALA A 245 0.86 20.48 -5.24
N LEU A 246 0.30 21.33 -6.11
CA LEU A 246 -0.41 22.56 -5.72
C LEU A 246 -1.90 22.33 -5.41
N LEU A 247 -2.47 21.19 -5.81
CA LEU A 247 -3.87 20.90 -5.48
C LEU A 247 -3.99 20.84 -3.95
N PRO A 248 -4.92 21.62 -3.36
CA PRO A 248 -5.22 21.41 -1.96
C PRO A 248 -5.77 19.98 -1.85
N SER A 249 -4.97 19.08 -1.34
CA SER A 249 -5.52 17.81 -0.89
C SER A 249 -6.51 18.16 0.21
N VAL A 250 -7.76 17.83 0.00
CA VAL A 250 -8.81 18.02 1.01
C VAL A 250 -8.44 17.25 2.29
N GLU A 251 -7.47 16.35 2.17
CA GLU A 251 -7.12 15.36 3.17
C GLU A 251 -5.62 15.01 3.06
N ARG A 252 -4.79 15.87 3.62
CA ARG A 252 -3.35 15.57 3.65
C ARG A 252 -3.04 14.51 4.69
N GLN A 253 -2.49 13.41 4.25
CA GLN A 253 -1.79 12.48 5.11
C GLN A 253 -0.66 13.24 5.83
N THR A 254 -0.80 13.43 7.13
CA THR A 254 0.20 14.15 7.91
C THR A 254 1.47 13.33 8.05
N SER A 255 2.62 13.99 8.27
CA SER A 255 3.86 13.29 8.58
C SER A 255 3.74 12.37 9.81
N GLU A 256 2.87 12.72 10.76
CA GLU A 256 2.59 11.88 11.94
C GLU A 256 1.81 10.61 11.55
N MET A 257 0.83 10.73 10.66
CA MET A 257 0.11 9.59 10.12
C MET A 257 1.06 8.66 9.35
N GLN A 258 1.95 9.22 8.52
CA GLN A 258 2.95 8.42 7.80
C GLN A 258 3.87 7.66 8.76
N LEU A 259 4.36 8.31 9.83
CA LEU A 259 5.18 7.63 10.84
C LEU A 259 4.42 6.52 11.55
N TYR A 260 3.12 6.71 11.79
CA TYR A 260 2.28 5.67 12.37
C TYR A 260 2.10 4.49 11.40
N LEU A 261 1.77 4.75 10.13
CA LEU A 261 1.68 3.74 9.08
C LEU A 261 3.02 2.98 8.92
N ASP A 262 4.13 3.69 8.90
CA ASP A 262 5.47 3.09 8.83
C ASP A 262 5.73 2.11 9.99
N SER A 263 5.16 2.36 11.17
CA SER A 263 5.28 1.45 12.32
C SER A 263 4.50 0.15 12.14
N LEU A 264 3.54 0.11 11.24
CA LEU A 264 2.73 -1.08 10.93
C LEU A 264 3.31 -1.89 9.75
N ALA A 265 4.37 -1.41 9.11
CA ALA A 265 4.93 -2.04 7.91
C ALA A 265 5.26 -3.53 8.12
N ASP A 266 5.76 -3.90 9.30
CA ASP A 266 6.14 -5.28 9.61
C ASP A 266 4.93 -6.23 9.68
N LEU A 267 3.70 -5.72 9.85
CA LEU A 267 2.48 -6.52 9.83
C LEU A 267 2.12 -7.00 8.42
N LEU A 268 2.57 -6.30 7.39
CA LEU A 268 2.41 -6.71 6.00
C LEU A 268 3.31 -7.91 5.66
N TYR A 269 4.29 -8.21 6.52
CA TYR A 269 5.19 -9.32 6.35
C TYR A 269 4.65 -10.61 6.96
N CYS A 270 4.12 -11.47 6.13
CA CYS A 270 3.99 -12.88 6.43
C CYS A 270 4.75 -13.65 5.36
N ASN A 271 5.81 -14.35 5.72
CA ASN A 271 6.69 -14.96 4.72
C ASN A 271 6.42 -16.44 4.58
N TYR A 272 5.54 -16.79 3.64
CA TYR A 272 5.31 -18.19 3.25
C TYR A 272 6.53 -18.81 2.54
N LEU A 273 7.41 -18.02 1.90
CA LEU A 273 8.54 -18.55 1.12
C LEU A 273 9.83 -18.76 1.94
N SER A 274 9.88 -18.29 3.20
CA SER A 274 11.01 -18.63 4.06
C SER A 274 10.94 -20.06 4.55
N ILE A 275 9.79 -20.72 4.36
CA ILE A 275 9.57 -22.11 4.73
C ILE A 275 9.68 -22.93 3.46
N GLU A 276 10.72 -23.76 3.38
CA GLU A 276 10.89 -24.73 2.31
C GLU A 276 9.78 -25.79 2.44
N ASP A 277 8.96 -25.98 1.40
CA ASP A 277 7.80 -26.88 1.39
C ASP A 277 6.81 -26.65 2.57
N PRO A 278 6.14 -25.48 2.67
CA PRO A 278 5.27 -25.16 3.78
C PRO A 278 4.08 -26.12 3.89
N THR A 279 3.79 -26.58 5.10
CA THR A 279 2.64 -27.40 5.41
C THR A 279 1.38 -26.53 5.65
N GLN A 280 0.19 -27.14 5.71
CA GLN A 280 -1.03 -26.41 6.08
C GLN A 280 -0.91 -25.76 7.47
N ASN A 281 -0.24 -26.41 8.42
CA ASN A 281 -0.03 -25.84 9.75
C ASN A 281 0.86 -24.59 9.72
N ASP A 282 1.82 -24.51 8.77
CA ASP A 282 2.65 -23.33 8.60
C ASP A 282 1.82 -22.17 8.06
N TYR A 283 0.97 -22.41 7.06
CA TYR A 283 0.02 -21.41 6.56
C TYR A 283 -0.93 -20.93 7.66
N ASP A 284 -1.52 -21.84 8.43
CA ASP A 284 -2.42 -21.50 9.54
C ASP A 284 -1.73 -20.66 10.62
N ALA A 285 -0.46 -20.97 10.91
CA ALA A 285 0.35 -20.20 11.87
C ALA A 285 0.65 -18.78 11.38
N ILE A 286 0.92 -18.63 10.07
CA ILE A 286 1.18 -17.33 9.44
C ILE A 286 -0.11 -16.51 9.39
N ASP A 287 -1.22 -17.08 8.98
CA ASP A 287 -2.52 -16.40 8.95
C ASP A 287 -2.92 -15.94 10.35
N LYS A 288 -2.66 -16.78 11.37
CA LYS A 288 -2.89 -16.40 12.76
C LYS A 288 -2.01 -15.23 13.20
N LYS A 289 -0.73 -15.23 12.86
CA LYS A 289 0.20 -14.15 13.19
C LYS A 289 -0.21 -12.84 12.52
N TYR A 290 -0.62 -12.90 11.27
CA TYR A 290 -1.15 -11.77 10.52
C TYR A 290 -2.39 -11.18 11.20
N TYR A 291 -3.37 -12.04 11.50
CA TYR A 291 -4.58 -11.64 12.21
C TYR A 291 -4.27 -11.03 13.58
N ASP A 292 -3.47 -11.71 14.43
CA ASP A 292 -3.13 -11.25 15.77
C ASP A 292 -2.42 -9.89 15.74
N GLY A 293 -1.56 -9.65 14.74
CA GLY A 293 -0.86 -8.39 14.56
C GLY A 293 -1.80 -7.23 14.24
N TRP A 294 -2.73 -7.44 13.30
CA TRP A 294 -3.73 -6.42 12.95
C TRP A 294 -4.77 -6.21 14.07
N ASP A 295 -5.11 -7.24 14.83
CA ASP A 295 -6.01 -7.11 15.99
C ASP A 295 -5.37 -6.23 17.08
N GLN A 296 -4.07 -6.40 17.36
CA GLN A 296 -3.34 -5.53 18.28
C GLN A 296 -3.22 -4.09 17.76
N ALA A 297 -2.98 -3.90 16.47
CA ALA A 297 -2.93 -2.58 15.85
C ALA A 297 -4.30 -1.88 15.92
N LEU A 298 -5.37 -2.61 15.68
CA LEU A 298 -6.75 -2.13 15.81
C LEU A 298 -7.05 -1.67 17.23
N GLU A 299 -6.74 -2.50 18.23
CA GLU A 299 -6.94 -2.15 19.64
C GLU A 299 -6.17 -0.88 20.02
N LYS A 300 -4.92 -0.78 19.58
CA LYS A 300 -4.09 0.40 19.86
C LYS A 300 -4.69 1.68 19.30
N ILE A 301 -5.02 1.71 18.00
CA ILE A 301 -5.56 2.93 17.36
C ILE A 301 -6.96 3.27 17.90
N TYR A 302 -7.80 2.28 18.20
CA TYR A 302 -9.08 2.46 18.81
C TYR A 302 -8.97 3.18 20.17
N ASN A 303 -8.05 2.72 21.04
CA ASN A 303 -7.82 3.33 22.35
C ASN A 303 -7.25 4.77 22.24
N LEU A 304 -6.39 5.04 21.25
CA LEU A 304 -5.90 6.39 20.98
C LEU A 304 -7.03 7.31 20.50
N LEU A 305 -7.90 6.84 19.64
CA LEU A 305 -9.04 7.60 19.13
C LEU A 305 -10.03 7.92 20.25
N LEU A 306 -10.35 6.97 21.14
CA LEU A 306 -11.20 7.19 22.30
C LEU A 306 -10.71 8.33 23.22
N GLN A 307 -9.40 8.56 23.30
CA GLN A 307 -8.83 9.64 24.11
C GLN A 307 -9.01 11.03 23.48
N LYS A 308 -9.17 11.10 22.15
CA LYS A 308 -9.36 12.36 21.41
C LYS A 308 -10.81 12.82 21.33
N LEU A 309 -11.75 11.89 21.40
CA LEU A 309 -13.16 12.14 21.09
C LEU A 309 -13.93 12.77 22.26
N SER A 310 -14.98 13.52 21.93
CA SER A 310 -16.02 13.94 22.88
C SER A 310 -16.75 12.72 23.45
N ASP A 311 -17.50 12.91 24.56
CA ASP A 311 -18.27 11.79 25.14
C ASP A 311 -19.36 11.27 24.19
N GLU A 312 -19.98 12.13 23.39
CA GLU A 312 -20.98 11.76 22.39
C GLU A 312 -20.35 10.95 21.23
N ASP A 313 -19.24 11.44 20.66
CA ASP A 313 -18.53 10.75 19.58
C ASP A 313 -17.93 9.43 20.07
N ARG A 314 -17.45 9.40 21.33
CA ARG A 314 -16.95 8.17 21.97
C ARG A 314 -18.03 7.10 22.07
N GLN A 315 -19.26 7.49 22.44
CA GLN A 315 -20.37 6.55 22.47
C GLN A 315 -20.70 6.02 21.08
N SER A 316 -20.74 6.90 20.08
CA SER A 316 -20.97 6.52 18.68
C SER A 316 -19.90 5.56 18.17
N LEU A 317 -18.62 5.83 18.46
CA LEU A 317 -17.50 4.93 18.09
C LEU A 317 -17.63 3.57 18.78
N ASN A 318 -17.97 3.54 20.08
CA ASN A 318 -18.16 2.29 20.82
C ASN A 318 -19.27 1.42 20.21
N ASP A 319 -20.42 2.03 19.89
CA ASP A 319 -21.55 1.33 19.28
C ASP A 319 -21.22 0.81 17.89
N ASN A 320 -20.44 1.57 17.11
CA ASN A 320 -19.96 1.17 15.81
C ASN A 320 -18.93 0.02 15.92
N GLN A 321 -17.99 0.14 16.84
CA GLN A 321 -16.96 -0.90 17.06
C GLN A 321 -17.59 -2.21 17.56
N GLN A 322 -18.62 -2.15 18.42
CA GLN A 322 -19.31 -3.36 18.86
C GLN A 322 -20.00 -4.08 17.70
N ARG A 323 -20.71 -3.33 16.83
CA ARG A 323 -21.34 -3.93 15.63
C ARG A 323 -20.32 -4.58 14.72
N TRP A 324 -19.15 -3.95 14.57
CA TRP A 324 -18.06 -4.51 13.78
C TRP A 324 -17.49 -5.79 14.41
N LEU A 325 -17.28 -5.83 15.71
CA LEU A 325 -16.84 -7.03 16.43
C LEU A 325 -17.81 -8.19 16.26
N ASP A 326 -19.13 -7.93 16.34
CA ASP A 326 -20.18 -8.93 16.13
C ASP A 326 -20.15 -9.48 14.69
N LEU A 327 -19.87 -8.63 13.69
CA LEU A 327 -19.67 -9.05 12.30
C LEU A 327 -18.42 -9.91 12.16
N ARG A 328 -17.28 -9.45 12.71
CA ARG A 328 -16.01 -10.17 12.67
C ARG A 328 -16.12 -11.57 13.27
N GLU A 329 -16.80 -11.71 14.40
CA GLU A 329 -17.04 -13.01 15.03
C GLU A 329 -17.82 -13.95 14.12
N LYS A 330 -18.86 -13.46 13.45
CA LYS A 330 -19.64 -14.25 12.47
C LYS A 330 -18.78 -14.67 11.29
N LEU A 331 -17.95 -13.78 10.76
CA LEU A 331 -17.03 -14.08 9.66
C LEU A 331 -15.97 -15.12 10.07
N ALA A 332 -15.44 -15.04 11.28
CA ALA A 332 -14.46 -15.99 11.80
C ALA A 332 -14.99 -17.44 11.88
N MET A 333 -16.32 -17.64 11.96
CA MET A 333 -16.94 -18.97 11.94
C MET A 333 -17.03 -19.60 10.53
N THR A 334 -16.97 -18.77 9.48
CA THR A 334 -17.30 -19.19 8.11
C THR A 334 -16.23 -18.89 7.08
N SER A 335 -15.26 -18.06 7.44
CA SER A 335 -14.22 -17.57 6.55
C SER A 335 -12.81 -17.95 7.02
N PRO A 336 -11.84 -18.06 6.11
CA PRO A 336 -10.44 -18.26 6.48
C PRO A 336 -9.89 -17.12 7.36
N MET A 337 -8.89 -17.43 8.18
CA MET A 337 -8.33 -16.45 9.13
C MET A 337 -7.65 -15.27 8.45
N ASN A 338 -6.99 -15.46 7.31
CA ASN A 338 -6.41 -14.38 6.52
C ASN A 338 -7.48 -13.38 6.05
N PHE A 339 -8.68 -13.84 5.64
CA PHE A 339 -9.79 -12.95 5.30
C PHE A 339 -10.25 -12.11 6.49
N VAL A 340 -10.36 -12.73 7.66
CA VAL A 340 -10.70 -12.01 8.90
C VAL A 340 -9.60 -11.02 9.27
N GLY A 341 -8.33 -11.37 9.01
CA GLY A 341 -7.17 -10.48 9.13
C GLY A 341 -7.26 -9.26 8.20
N ASP A 342 -7.64 -9.47 6.93
CA ASP A 342 -7.83 -8.38 5.97
C ASP A 342 -8.98 -7.44 6.38
N MET A 343 -10.09 -7.97 6.87
CA MET A 343 -11.18 -7.16 7.43
C MET A 343 -10.73 -6.36 8.65
N THR A 344 -9.89 -6.95 9.51
CA THR A 344 -9.31 -6.28 10.68
C THR A 344 -8.33 -5.18 10.25
N LYS A 345 -7.51 -5.41 9.23
CA LYS A 345 -6.63 -4.42 8.62
C LYS A 345 -7.42 -3.22 8.06
N MET A 346 -8.45 -3.48 7.27
CA MET A 346 -9.31 -2.40 6.71
C MET A 346 -9.91 -1.55 7.83
N ARG A 347 -10.45 -2.18 8.87
CA ARG A 347 -10.97 -1.47 10.04
C ARG A 347 -9.90 -0.65 10.75
N THR A 348 -8.68 -1.17 10.84
CA THR A 348 -7.54 -0.45 11.42
C THR A 348 -7.24 0.82 10.62
N TYR A 349 -7.24 0.74 9.28
CA TYR A 349 -7.03 1.91 8.42
C TYR A 349 -8.14 2.96 8.57
N ASP A 350 -9.41 2.54 8.70
CA ASP A 350 -10.52 3.46 8.97
C ASP A 350 -10.30 4.26 10.26
N LEU A 351 -9.87 3.58 11.33
CA LEU A 351 -9.61 4.24 12.61
C LEU A 351 -8.34 5.12 12.58
N ILE A 352 -7.32 4.75 11.82
CA ILE A 352 -6.14 5.59 11.58
C ILE A 352 -6.56 6.87 10.87
N SER A 353 -7.31 6.77 9.80
CA SER A 353 -7.85 7.92 9.06
C SER A 353 -8.66 8.84 9.97
N ALA A 354 -9.56 8.27 10.78
CA ALA A 354 -10.34 9.04 11.74
C ALA A 354 -9.47 9.71 12.82
N TYR A 355 -8.43 9.03 13.30
CA TYR A 355 -7.54 9.57 14.34
C TYR A 355 -6.70 10.74 13.85
N PHE A 356 -6.19 10.67 12.63
CA PHE A 356 -5.34 11.72 12.05
C PHE A 356 -6.15 12.79 11.30
N GLY A 357 -7.47 12.64 11.18
CA GLY A 357 -8.35 13.58 10.49
C GLY A 357 -8.26 13.46 8.98
N ASP A 358 -7.76 12.35 8.49
CA ASP A 358 -7.77 11.98 7.08
C ASP A 358 -9.16 11.41 6.75
N HIS A 359 -10.02 12.25 6.18
CA HIS A 359 -11.38 11.86 5.77
C HIS A 359 -11.38 11.19 4.40
N PHE A 360 -10.48 10.26 4.21
CA PHE A 360 -10.29 9.54 2.95
C PHE A 360 -11.59 8.97 2.37
N TYR A 361 -12.68 8.95 3.20
CA TYR A 361 -13.96 8.34 2.86
C TYR A 361 -15.13 8.94 3.66
N ALA A 362 -15.29 10.26 3.61
CA ALA A 362 -16.51 10.89 4.13
C ALA A 362 -17.67 10.70 3.16
#